data_6be8175d67f5040a187be6290482a740
#
_entry.id   6be8175d67f5040a187be6290482a740
#
_cell.length_a   1.000
_cell.length_b   1.000
_cell.length_c   1.000
_cell.angle_alpha   90.00
_cell.angle_beta   90.00
_cell.angle_gamma   90.00
#
_symmetry.space_group_name_H-M   'P 1'
#
loop_
_entity.id
_entity.type
_entity.pdbx_description
1 polymer ?
#
loop_
_entity_poly.entity_id
_entity_poly.type
_entity_poly.pdbx_seq_one_letter_code
_entity_poly.pdbx_strand_id
1 'polypeptide(L)'
;MQYQKVLQMLNCIPYLSVGLDVGADFTWMSIMLPNGTLTGKPFKIIHSDPQSRELAVTKIKEAQEMYSLKSRCFLESTGIYHIPLLCFLHDKGFDCSVINPIITKNSTN
;
A
#
# COMPACT_ATOMS: atom_id res chain seq x y z
N MET A 1 6.70 -22.96 16.31
CA MET A 1 5.65 -23.02 15.87
C MET A 1 4.66 -22.21 16.24
N GLN A 2 4.73 -22.08 17.22
CA GLN A 2 3.73 -21.49 17.89
C GLN A 2 3.54 -20.08 17.45
N TYR A 3 4.58 -19.39 16.99
CA TYR A 3 4.48 -18.00 16.55
C TYR A 3 3.54 -17.85 15.35
N GLN A 4 3.73 -18.66 14.30
CA GLN A 4 2.87 -18.61 13.13
C GLN A 4 1.42 -18.95 13.46
N LYS A 5 1.23 -19.95 14.31
CA LYS A 5 -0.09 -20.36 14.72
C LYS A 5 -0.79 -19.27 15.51
N VAL A 6 -0.07 -18.59 16.39
CA VAL A 6 -0.63 -17.48 17.16
C VAL A 6 -1.03 -16.33 16.25
N LEU A 7 -0.20 -16.00 15.26
CA LEU A 7 -0.53 -14.95 14.29
C LEU A 7 -1.82 -15.27 13.55
N GLN A 8 -2.00 -16.52 13.14
CA GLN A 8 -3.22 -16.93 12.46
C GLN A 8 -4.44 -16.81 13.37
N MET A 9 -4.29 -17.22 14.61
CA MET A 9 -5.39 -17.14 15.57
C MET A 9 -5.81 -15.72 15.86
N LEU A 10 -4.86 -14.76 15.81
CA LEU A 10 -5.13 -13.35 16.05
C LEU A 10 -5.43 -12.59 14.78
N ASN A 11 -5.53 -13.26 13.64
CA ASN A 11 -5.70 -12.61 12.34
C ASN A 11 -4.56 -11.65 12.01
N CYS A 12 -3.36 -11.93 12.51
CA CYS A 12 -2.19 -11.07 12.33
C CYS A 12 -1.21 -11.73 11.36
N ILE A 13 -1.69 -12.10 10.17
CA ILE A 13 -0.85 -12.72 9.16
C ILE A 13 0.11 -11.68 8.60
N PRO A 14 1.42 -11.97 8.54
CA PRO A 14 2.37 -11.00 7.98
C PRO A 14 2.08 -10.68 6.53
N TYR A 15 2.28 -9.42 6.15
CA TYR A 15 2.08 -8.97 4.78
C TYR A 15 3.03 -7.81 4.48
N LEU A 16 3.22 -7.55 3.19
CA LEU A 16 3.92 -6.35 2.75
C LEU A 16 2.97 -5.16 2.88
N SER A 17 3.44 -4.07 3.45
CA SER A 17 2.65 -2.84 3.54
C SER A 17 3.03 -1.93 2.39
N VAL A 18 2.07 -1.62 1.53
CA VAL A 18 2.28 -0.69 0.42
C VAL A 18 1.64 0.62 0.82
N GLY A 19 2.48 1.59 1.16
CA GLY A 19 2.01 2.92 1.56
C GLY A 19 1.95 3.84 0.36
N LEU A 20 0.83 4.53 0.20
CA LEU A 20 0.58 5.40 -0.94
C LEU A 20 0.17 6.77 -0.44
N ASP A 21 1.10 7.73 -0.56
CA ASP A 21 0.86 9.12 -0.21
C ASP A 21 0.34 9.84 -1.44
N VAL A 22 -0.98 10.02 -1.50
CA VAL A 22 -1.67 10.44 -2.71
C VAL A 22 -1.79 11.96 -2.76
N GLY A 23 -1.21 12.55 -3.82
CA GLY A 23 -1.40 13.96 -4.14
C GLY A 23 -2.32 14.13 -5.34
N ALA A 24 -2.44 15.37 -5.82
CA ALA A 24 -3.31 15.67 -6.94
C ALA A 24 -2.77 15.10 -8.26
N ASP A 25 -1.47 15.24 -8.49
CA ASP A 25 -0.85 14.88 -9.76
C ASP A 25 -0.02 13.61 -9.71
N PHE A 26 0.47 13.25 -8.54
CA PHE A 26 1.28 12.05 -8.38
C PHE A 26 1.13 11.50 -6.97
N THR A 27 1.57 10.25 -6.83
CA THR A 27 1.54 9.50 -5.57
C THR A 27 2.93 8.94 -5.31
N TRP A 28 3.39 9.03 -4.06
CA TRP A 28 4.60 8.32 -3.64
C TRP A 28 4.21 6.98 -3.06
N MET A 29 4.83 5.93 -3.59
CA MET A 29 4.59 4.57 -3.14
C MET A 29 5.83 4.01 -2.47
N SER A 30 5.64 3.43 -1.28
CA SER A 30 6.70 2.75 -0.55
C SER A 30 6.21 1.35 -0.19
N ILE A 31 7.11 0.38 -0.28
CA ILE A 31 6.79 -1.00 0.08
C ILE A 31 7.63 -1.38 1.29
N MET A 32 6.97 -1.87 2.33
CA MET A 32 7.60 -2.14 3.61
C MET A 32 7.39 -3.59 4.01
N LEU A 33 8.44 -4.20 4.53
CA LEU A 33 8.38 -5.54 5.10
C LEU A 33 7.64 -5.54 6.43
N PRO A 34 7.17 -6.70 6.90
CA PRO A 34 6.45 -6.76 8.19
C PRO A 34 7.23 -6.21 9.37
N ASN A 35 8.57 -6.23 9.31
CA ASN A 35 9.40 -5.70 10.38
C ASN A 35 9.61 -4.18 10.29
N GLY A 36 8.99 -3.51 9.31
CA GLY A 36 9.11 -2.08 9.16
C GLY A 36 10.21 -1.60 8.23
N THR A 37 11.00 -2.52 7.67
CA THR A 37 12.10 -2.17 6.77
C THR A 37 11.56 -1.90 5.37
N LEU A 38 11.99 -0.79 4.75
CA LEU A 38 11.64 -0.50 3.37
C LEU A 38 12.37 -1.45 2.42
N THR A 39 11.68 -1.90 1.38
CA THR A 39 12.27 -2.81 0.40
C THR A 39 13.12 -2.08 -0.64
N GLY A 40 12.99 -0.76 -0.72
CA GLY A 40 13.74 0.05 -1.68
C GLY A 40 13.33 1.50 -1.57
N LYS A 41 13.70 2.28 -2.57
CA LYS A 41 13.36 3.70 -2.59
C LYS A 41 11.88 3.90 -2.93
N PRO A 42 11.26 5.00 -2.46
CA PRO A 42 9.90 5.32 -2.86
C PRO A 42 9.80 5.46 -4.38
N PHE A 43 8.68 5.01 -4.92
CA PHE A 43 8.40 5.07 -6.35
C PHE A 43 7.32 6.12 -6.62
N LYS A 44 7.57 6.98 -7.60
CA LYS A 44 6.63 8.03 -7.96
C LYS A 44 5.66 7.54 -9.03
N ILE A 45 4.37 7.53 -8.70
CA ILE A 45 3.32 7.19 -9.64
C ILE A 45 2.75 8.50 -10.18
N ILE A 46 2.89 8.73 -11.47
CA ILE A 46 2.34 9.93 -12.12
C ILE A 46 0.94 9.61 -12.58
N HIS A 47 -0.06 10.34 -12.07
CA HIS A 47 -1.46 9.99 -12.31
C HIS A 47 -1.86 10.04 -13.78
N SER A 48 -1.28 10.95 -14.55
CA SER A 48 -1.59 11.09 -15.96
C SER A 48 -0.84 10.09 -16.86
N ASP A 49 0.02 9.27 -16.27
CA ASP A 49 0.84 8.31 -17.01
C ASP A 49 0.41 6.89 -16.67
N PRO A 50 -0.38 6.24 -17.55
CA PRO A 50 -0.82 4.86 -17.30
C PRO A 50 0.33 3.87 -17.12
N GLN A 51 1.46 4.07 -17.81
CA GLN A 51 2.61 3.18 -17.66
C GLN A 51 3.17 3.25 -16.25
N SER A 52 3.15 4.42 -15.65
CA SER A 52 3.61 4.60 -14.27
C SER A 52 2.78 3.75 -13.30
N ARG A 53 1.47 3.70 -13.49
CA ARG A 53 0.60 2.88 -12.64
C ARG A 53 0.84 1.40 -12.84
N GLU A 54 1.02 0.97 -14.10
CA GLU A 54 1.29 -0.43 -14.39
C GLU A 54 2.65 -0.85 -13.81
N LEU A 55 3.63 0.03 -13.88
CA LEU A 55 4.94 -0.26 -13.30
C LEU A 55 4.86 -0.39 -11.78
N ALA A 56 4.02 0.42 -11.14
CA ALA A 56 3.78 0.31 -9.71
C ALA A 56 3.23 -1.08 -9.35
N VAL A 57 2.26 -1.56 -10.12
CA VAL A 57 1.70 -2.91 -9.92
C VAL A 57 2.79 -3.96 -10.08
N THR A 58 3.63 -3.83 -11.10
CA THR A 58 4.74 -4.75 -11.32
C THR A 58 5.67 -4.79 -10.12
N LYS A 59 6.00 -3.62 -9.57
CA LYS A 59 6.89 -3.55 -8.40
C LYS A 59 6.27 -4.25 -7.18
N ILE A 60 4.97 -4.09 -6.97
CA ILE A 60 4.31 -4.77 -5.86
C ILE A 60 4.34 -6.27 -6.06
N LYS A 61 4.03 -6.74 -7.27
CA LYS A 61 4.03 -8.17 -7.56
C LYS A 61 5.41 -8.79 -7.43
N GLU A 62 6.43 -8.08 -7.88
CA GLU A 62 7.81 -8.55 -7.74
C GLU A 62 8.19 -8.69 -6.27
N ALA A 63 7.79 -7.74 -5.43
CA ALA A 63 8.06 -7.82 -4.01
C ALA A 63 7.32 -8.99 -3.37
N GLN A 64 6.07 -9.22 -3.77
CA GLN A 64 5.29 -10.36 -3.27
C GLN A 64 5.99 -11.69 -3.59
N GLU A 65 6.53 -11.82 -4.79
CA GLU A 65 7.28 -13.02 -5.16
C GLU A 65 8.59 -13.13 -4.39
N MET A 66 9.34 -12.04 -4.32
CA MET A 66 10.65 -12.06 -3.69
C MET A 66 10.57 -12.46 -2.21
N TYR A 67 9.56 -11.96 -1.50
CA TYR A 67 9.43 -12.20 -0.07
C TYR A 67 8.38 -13.25 0.27
N SER A 68 7.72 -13.81 -0.73
CA SER A 68 6.66 -14.82 -0.52
C SER A 68 5.57 -14.33 0.42
N LEU A 69 5.17 -13.07 0.25
CA LEU A 69 4.17 -12.43 1.09
C LEU A 69 3.09 -11.79 0.22
N LYS A 70 1.87 -11.75 0.73
CA LYS A 70 0.83 -10.94 0.13
C LYS A 70 1.03 -9.49 0.54
N SER A 71 0.35 -8.59 -0.14
CA SER A 71 0.47 -7.16 0.14
C SER A 71 -0.87 -6.57 0.51
N ARG A 72 -0.83 -5.48 1.27
CA ARG A 72 -1.99 -4.65 1.55
C ARG A 72 -1.60 -3.21 1.26
N CYS A 73 -2.49 -2.51 0.56
CA CYS A 73 -2.25 -1.14 0.15
C CYS A 73 -3.00 -0.18 1.07
N PHE A 74 -2.28 0.84 1.53
CA PHE A 74 -2.83 1.87 2.41
C PHE A 74 -2.70 3.21 1.70
N LEU A 75 -3.84 3.79 1.30
CA LEU A 75 -3.86 5.06 0.59
C LEU A 75 -4.21 6.19 1.55
N GLU A 76 -3.34 7.19 1.62
CA GLU A 76 -3.56 8.37 2.45
C GLU A 76 -3.76 9.56 1.53
N SER A 77 -4.90 10.23 1.69
CA SER A 77 -5.25 11.36 0.84
C SER A 77 -6.13 12.33 1.61
N THR A 78 -5.89 13.62 1.42
CA THR A 78 -6.69 14.67 2.06
C THR A 78 -7.92 15.08 1.24
N GLY A 79 -8.09 14.53 0.05
CA GLY A 79 -9.19 14.87 -0.84
C GLY A 79 -9.75 13.66 -1.53
N ILE A 80 -10.09 13.83 -2.80
CA ILE A 80 -10.69 12.76 -3.60
C ILE A 80 -9.71 12.16 -4.59
N TYR A 81 -8.45 12.60 -4.59
CA TYR A 81 -7.46 12.19 -5.60
C TYR A 81 -7.08 10.72 -5.51
N HIS A 82 -7.37 10.08 -4.38
CA HIS A 82 -7.07 8.66 -4.21
C HIS A 82 -8.06 7.76 -4.96
N ILE A 83 -9.25 8.27 -5.32
CA ILE A 83 -10.32 7.41 -5.84
C ILE A 83 -9.94 6.68 -7.11
N PRO A 84 -9.38 7.33 -8.15
CA PRO A 84 -9.00 6.58 -9.36
C PRO A 84 -7.92 5.52 -9.07
N LEU A 85 -6.96 5.85 -8.22
CA LEU A 85 -5.89 4.91 -7.89
C LEU A 85 -6.44 3.74 -7.07
N LEU A 86 -7.34 4.01 -6.14
CA LEU A 86 -8.00 2.97 -5.35
C LEU A 86 -8.73 1.99 -6.27
N CYS A 87 -9.52 2.52 -7.23
CA CYS A 87 -10.24 1.67 -8.17
C CYS A 87 -9.28 0.85 -9.01
N PHE A 88 -8.20 1.47 -9.47
CA PHE A 88 -7.20 0.78 -10.29
C PHE A 88 -6.57 -0.39 -9.53
N LEU A 89 -6.13 -0.14 -8.29
CA LEU A 89 -5.50 -1.19 -7.48
C LEU A 89 -6.47 -2.29 -7.11
N HIS A 90 -7.70 -1.91 -6.78
CA HIS A 90 -8.74 -2.87 -6.45
C HIS A 90 -9.03 -3.78 -7.65
N ASP A 91 -9.10 -3.21 -8.85
CA ASP A 91 -9.34 -3.97 -10.07
C ASP A 91 -8.20 -4.94 -10.37
N LYS A 92 -6.99 -4.63 -9.93
CA LYS A 92 -5.84 -5.52 -10.08
C LYS A 92 -5.80 -6.60 -9.01
N GLY A 93 -6.76 -6.61 -8.10
CA GLY A 93 -6.87 -7.64 -7.08
C GLY A 93 -6.14 -7.35 -5.78
N PHE A 94 -5.72 -6.12 -5.57
CA PHE A 94 -5.03 -5.76 -4.33
C PHE A 94 -6.04 -5.41 -3.23
N ASP A 95 -5.67 -5.75 -2.00
CA ASP A 95 -6.44 -5.39 -0.81
C ASP A 95 -6.06 -3.96 -0.42
N CYS A 96 -7.02 -3.06 -0.45
CA CYS A 96 -6.76 -1.63 -0.24
C CYS A 96 -7.58 -1.08 0.92
N SER A 97 -6.95 -0.17 1.67
CA SER A 97 -7.59 0.58 2.74
C SER A 97 -7.28 2.06 2.55
N VAL A 98 -8.24 2.91 2.82
CA VAL A 98 -8.05 4.36 2.74
C VAL A 98 -7.89 4.92 4.15
N ILE A 99 -6.84 5.71 4.33
CA ILE A 99 -6.57 6.37 5.59
C ILE A 99 -6.85 7.86 5.43
N ASN A 100 -7.66 8.40 6.31
CA ASN A 100 -7.97 9.83 6.29
C ASN A 100 -7.12 10.54 7.34
N PRO A 101 -6.09 11.31 6.92
CA PRO A 101 -5.21 11.98 7.87
C PRO A 101 -5.94 13.04 8.72
N ILE A 102 -7.04 13.59 8.19
CA ILE A 102 -7.82 14.56 8.96
C ILE A 102 -8.44 13.89 10.18
N ILE A 103 -9.00 12.71 10.02
CA ILE A 103 -9.56 11.95 11.12
C ILE A 103 -8.48 11.62 12.14
N THR A 104 -7.32 11.16 11.67
CA THR A 104 -6.20 10.84 12.54
C THR A 104 -5.75 12.08 13.32
N LYS A 105 -5.65 13.21 12.63
CA LYS A 105 -5.25 14.46 13.26
C LYS A 105 -6.24 14.89 14.33
N ASN A 106 -7.53 14.76 14.05
CA ASN A 106 -8.57 15.14 15.00
C ASN A 106 -8.56 14.23 16.21
N SER A 107 -8.24 12.97 16.04
CA SER A 107 -8.26 12.04 17.15
C SER A 107 -7.12 12.28 18.14
N THR A 108 -6.11 13.06 17.77
CA THR A 108 -5.00 13.40 18.67
C THR A 108 -5.29 14.62 19.52
N ASN A 109 -6.35 15.31 19.22
CA ASN A 109 -6.74 16.48 20.01
C ASN A 109 -7.58 16.07 21.21
#